data_700d26a6503aad681bb8da413bc28f4d
#
_entry.id   700d26a6503aad681bb8da413bc28f4d
#
_cell.length_a   1.000
_cell.length_b   1.000
_cell.length_c   1.000
_cell.angle_alpha   90.00
_cell.angle_beta   90.00
_cell.angle_gamma   90.00
#
_symmetry.space_group_name_H-M   'P 1'
#
loop_
_entity.id
_entity.type
_entity.pdbx_description
1 polymer ?
#
loop_
_entity_poly.entity_id
_entity_poly.type
_entity_poly.pdbx_seq_one_letter_code
_entity_poly.pdbx_strand_id
1 'polypeptide(L)'
;MSLLRTTLAVASVSRATATAAAGRSVAAPAGVAGARAYHANVIDHYDNPRNVGSLDKADVNVGTGLVGAPACGDVMKLQIRVDPDTGTITESVFKTFGCGSAIASSSLATEWIKGKGLAEAGSIKNRDIAAELRLPPVKLHCSMLAEDAIRAAIKDVKGKQAAAAESVKVGAA
;
A
#
# COMPACT_ATOMS: atom_id res chain seq x y z
N MET A 1 -97.40 19.60 -0.50
CA MET A 1 -97.56 19.97 -1.91
C MET A 1 -96.17 19.73 -2.54
N SER A 2 -96.19 18.60 -3.30
CA SER A 2 -95.87 18.58 -4.73
C SER A 2 -94.41 18.86 -5.07
N LEU A 3 -93.65 18.13 -5.81
CA LEU A 3 -93.84 17.14 -6.87
C LEU A 3 -92.48 16.42 -7.10
N LEU A 4 -92.62 15.11 -7.39
CA LEU A 4 -91.59 14.28 -8.03
C LEU A 4 -90.93 14.92 -9.24
N ARG A 5 -89.65 14.66 -9.43
CA ARG A 5 -89.07 14.40 -10.78
C ARG A 5 -87.93 13.41 -10.71
N THR A 6 -88.20 12.25 -11.21
CA THR A 6 -87.33 11.17 -11.57
C THR A 6 -86.52 11.56 -12.80
N THR A 7 -85.21 11.45 -12.80
CA THR A 7 -84.41 11.44 -14.03
C THR A 7 -83.47 10.22 -13.96
N LEU A 8 -83.69 9.29 -14.87
CA LEU A 8 -82.73 8.22 -15.20
C LEU A 8 -81.45 8.77 -15.76
N ALA A 9 -80.32 8.35 -15.21
CA ALA A 9 -79.08 8.53 -15.83
C ALA A 9 -78.52 7.18 -16.25
N VAL A 10 -78.27 7.11 -17.55
CA VAL A 10 -77.78 5.94 -18.27
C VAL A 10 -76.33 5.69 -17.89
N ALA A 11 -76.01 4.49 -17.41
CA ALA A 11 -74.68 4.04 -17.16
C ALA A 11 -73.96 3.71 -18.48
N SER A 12 -72.93 4.48 -18.85
CA SER A 12 -72.02 4.13 -19.93
C SER A 12 -70.89 3.31 -19.34
N VAL A 13 -70.85 2.02 -19.70
CA VAL A 13 -69.74 1.11 -19.38
C VAL A 13 -68.58 1.39 -20.35
N SER A 14 -67.59 2.13 -19.87
CA SER A 14 -66.31 2.24 -20.57
C SER A 14 -65.45 1.04 -20.24
N ARG A 15 -65.28 0.15 -21.19
CA ARG A 15 -64.31 -0.93 -21.19
C ARG A 15 -62.92 -0.36 -21.36
N ALA A 16 -62.17 -0.18 -20.27
CA ALA A 16 -60.74 0.10 -20.33
C ALA A 16 -59.99 -1.20 -20.65
N THR A 17 -59.50 -1.28 -21.88
CA THR A 17 -58.52 -2.31 -22.28
C THR A 17 -57.17 -1.97 -21.64
N ALA A 18 -56.82 -2.66 -20.59
CA ALA A 18 -55.48 -2.60 -20.02
C ALA A 18 -54.54 -3.39 -20.94
N THR A 19 -53.78 -2.67 -21.74
CA THR A 19 -52.63 -3.21 -22.47
C THR A 19 -51.50 -3.43 -21.42
N ALA A 20 -51.29 -4.68 -21.07
CA ALA A 20 -50.15 -5.10 -20.25
C ALA A 20 -48.87 -4.88 -21.06
N ALA A 21 -48.17 -3.79 -20.79
CA ALA A 21 -46.79 -3.60 -21.24
C ALA A 21 -45.93 -4.63 -20.53
N ALA A 22 -45.55 -5.69 -21.27
CA ALA A 22 -44.53 -6.63 -20.81
C ALA A 22 -43.20 -5.87 -20.69
N GLY A 23 -42.90 -5.36 -19.48
CA GLY A 23 -41.62 -4.80 -19.15
C GLY A 23 -40.54 -5.89 -19.28
N ARG A 24 -39.76 -5.86 -20.35
CA ARG A 24 -38.54 -6.66 -20.47
C ARG A 24 -37.63 -6.18 -19.32
N SER A 25 -37.61 -6.92 -18.22
CA SER A 25 -36.60 -6.80 -17.20
C SER A 25 -35.26 -7.11 -17.84
N VAL A 26 -34.50 -6.07 -18.15
CA VAL A 26 -33.10 -6.21 -18.54
C VAL A 26 -32.40 -6.66 -17.26
N ALA A 27 -32.15 -7.97 -17.14
CA ALA A 27 -31.28 -8.49 -16.09
C ALA A 27 -29.94 -7.73 -16.23
N ALA A 28 -29.59 -6.96 -15.20
CA ALA A 28 -28.29 -6.36 -15.13
C ALA A 28 -27.25 -7.48 -15.29
N PRO A 29 -26.22 -7.32 -16.12
CA PRO A 29 -25.18 -8.33 -16.22
C PRO A 29 -24.64 -8.59 -14.82
N ALA A 30 -24.68 -9.86 -14.40
CA ALA A 30 -24.06 -10.31 -13.18
C ALA A 30 -22.64 -9.73 -13.17
N GLY A 31 -22.35 -8.92 -12.16
CA GLY A 31 -21.13 -8.13 -12.12
C GLY A 31 -19.95 -9.01 -12.46
N VAL A 32 -19.05 -8.48 -13.27
CA VAL A 32 -17.77 -9.09 -13.58
C VAL A 32 -17.00 -9.20 -12.27
N ALA A 33 -17.26 -10.27 -11.52
CA ALA A 33 -16.52 -10.66 -10.34
C ALA A 33 -15.13 -11.15 -10.77
N GLY A 34 -14.36 -10.24 -11.33
CA GLY A 34 -13.03 -10.43 -11.89
C GLY A 34 -12.19 -9.17 -11.77
N ALA A 35 -12.67 -8.17 -11.04
CA ALA A 35 -11.82 -7.07 -10.64
C ALA A 35 -10.62 -7.69 -9.92
N ARG A 36 -9.44 -7.57 -10.50
CA ARG A 36 -8.13 -7.92 -9.91
C ARG A 36 -7.91 -7.02 -8.71
N ALA A 37 -8.70 -7.23 -7.65
CA ALA A 37 -8.58 -6.51 -6.42
C ALA A 37 -7.25 -6.92 -5.78
N TYR A 38 -6.46 -5.94 -5.35
CA TYR A 38 -5.34 -6.21 -4.47
C TYR A 38 -5.83 -6.95 -3.23
N HIS A 39 -4.97 -7.80 -2.66
CA HIS A 39 -5.26 -8.42 -1.38
C HIS A 39 -5.49 -7.34 -0.30
N ALA A 40 -6.32 -7.65 0.69
CA ALA A 40 -6.65 -6.71 1.77
C ALA A 40 -5.41 -6.12 2.45
N ASN A 41 -4.34 -6.91 2.63
CA ASN A 41 -3.08 -6.43 3.21
C ASN A 41 -2.42 -5.33 2.35
N VAL A 42 -2.49 -5.44 1.01
CA VAL A 42 -1.96 -4.39 0.11
C VAL A 42 -2.79 -3.12 0.26
N ILE A 43 -4.12 -3.26 0.31
CA ILE A 43 -5.05 -2.12 0.46
C ILE A 43 -4.80 -1.42 1.79
N ASP A 44 -4.68 -2.18 2.88
CA ASP A 44 -4.44 -1.63 4.21
C ASP A 44 -3.12 -0.86 4.29
N HIS A 45 -2.02 -1.43 3.80
CA HIS A 45 -0.72 -0.73 3.77
C HIS A 45 -0.65 0.43 2.77
N TYR A 46 -1.52 0.45 1.76
CA TYR A 46 -1.64 1.55 0.81
C TYR A 46 -2.47 2.70 1.37
N ASP A 47 -3.64 2.40 1.96
CA ASP A 47 -4.55 3.41 2.49
C ASP A 47 -4.05 4.00 3.83
N ASN A 48 -3.38 3.17 4.63
CA ASN A 48 -2.83 3.53 5.94
C ASN A 48 -1.32 3.19 6.00
N PRO A 49 -0.46 3.83 5.19
CA PRO A 49 0.96 3.51 5.17
C PRO A 49 1.63 3.86 6.51
N ARG A 50 2.37 2.90 7.07
CA ARG A 50 3.08 3.04 8.33
C ARG A 50 4.46 3.63 8.08
N ASN A 51 4.93 4.42 9.05
CA ASN A 51 6.30 4.94 9.06
C ASN A 51 6.67 5.79 7.82
N VAL A 52 5.72 6.53 7.26
CA VAL A 52 6.01 7.48 6.18
C VAL A 52 6.78 8.67 6.77
N GLY A 53 7.96 8.97 6.22
CA GLY A 53 8.75 10.06 6.75
C GLY A 53 10.12 10.21 6.14
N SER A 54 10.97 10.97 6.82
CA SER A 54 12.36 11.16 6.45
C SER A 54 13.18 11.48 7.69
N LEU A 55 14.34 10.82 7.81
CA LEU A 55 15.34 11.08 8.84
C LEU A 55 16.44 11.98 8.29
N ASP A 56 17.24 12.56 9.20
CA ASP A 56 18.40 13.35 8.80
C ASP A 56 19.47 12.43 8.20
N LYS A 57 19.79 12.68 6.93
CA LYS A 57 20.81 11.93 6.19
C LYS A 57 22.23 12.17 6.73
N ALA A 58 22.47 13.31 7.39
CA ALA A 58 23.79 13.65 7.91
C ALA A 58 24.14 12.90 9.20
N ASP A 59 23.14 12.38 9.91
CA ASP A 59 23.34 11.58 11.13
C ASP A 59 24.11 10.29 10.80
N VAL A 60 25.22 10.06 11.53
CA VAL A 60 26.08 8.89 11.38
C VAL A 60 25.33 7.58 11.66
N ASN A 61 24.33 7.64 12.54
CA ASN A 61 23.52 6.48 12.90
C ASN A 61 22.32 6.28 11.98
N VAL A 62 22.15 7.13 10.97
CA VAL A 62 21.06 7.01 10.00
C VAL A 62 21.60 6.46 8.67
N GLY A 63 21.14 5.27 8.31
CA GLY A 63 21.36 4.65 7.00
C GLY A 63 20.27 5.02 6.00
N THR A 64 20.65 5.33 4.78
CA THR A 64 19.75 5.68 3.69
C THR A 64 19.92 4.72 2.53
N GLY A 65 18.88 4.01 2.18
CA GLY A 65 18.78 3.22 0.96
C GLY A 65 17.87 3.94 -0.05
N LEU A 66 18.43 4.32 -1.19
CA LEU A 66 17.67 4.87 -2.32
C LEU A 66 17.82 3.91 -3.50
N VAL A 67 16.73 3.34 -3.93
CA VAL A 67 16.68 2.35 -5.01
C VAL A 67 15.55 2.68 -5.99
N GLY A 68 15.71 2.25 -7.23
CA GLY A 68 14.73 2.46 -8.28
C GLY A 68 14.57 1.24 -9.17
N ALA A 69 13.36 1.04 -9.69
CA ALA A 69 13.06 0.05 -10.71
C ALA A 69 12.72 0.77 -12.03
N PRO A 70 13.69 0.98 -12.93
CA PRO A 70 13.50 1.76 -14.15
C PRO A 70 12.38 1.22 -15.04
N ALA A 71 12.16 -0.11 -15.02
CA ALA A 71 11.11 -0.76 -15.80
C ALA A 71 9.68 -0.36 -15.38
N CYS A 72 9.49 0.09 -14.14
CA CYS A 72 8.18 0.46 -13.58
C CYS A 72 8.09 1.93 -13.20
N GLY A 73 9.22 2.66 -13.22
CA GLY A 73 9.28 4.04 -12.73
C GLY A 73 9.14 4.19 -11.21
N ASP A 74 9.17 3.07 -10.47
CA ASP A 74 9.07 3.09 -9.02
C ASP A 74 10.42 3.48 -8.40
N VAL A 75 10.40 4.35 -7.40
CA VAL A 75 11.57 4.76 -6.61
C VAL A 75 11.23 4.67 -5.13
N MET A 76 12.12 4.06 -4.36
CA MET A 76 11.97 3.90 -2.92
C MET A 76 13.18 4.49 -2.19
N LYS A 77 12.93 5.36 -1.23
CA LYS A 77 13.88 5.81 -0.23
C LYS A 77 13.48 5.21 1.11
N LEU A 78 14.33 4.37 1.69
CA LEU A 78 14.16 3.79 3.02
C LEU A 78 15.29 4.30 3.91
N GLN A 79 14.97 4.75 5.10
CA GLN A 79 15.94 5.21 6.08
C GLN A 79 15.74 4.46 7.39
N ILE A 80 16.85 4.08 8.00
CA ILE A 80 16.88 3.40 9.30
C ILE A 80 17.76 4.19 10.26
N ARG A 81 17.34 4.30 11.50
CA ARG A 81 18.17 4.76 12.60
C ARG A 81 18.60 3.57 13.43
N VAL A 82 19.88 3.47 13.69
CA VAL A 82 20.48 2.36 14.42
C VAL A 82 21.04 2.88 15.73
N ASP A 83 20.71 2.19 16.79
CA ASP A 83 21.33 2.42 18.11
C ASP A 83 22.81 1.99 18.04
N PRO A 84 23.77 2.89 18.32
CA PRO A 84 25.19 2.59 18.25
C PRO A 84 25.65 1.52 19.24
N ASP A 85 24.98 1.38 20.40
CA ASP A 85 25.38 0.47 21.47
C ASP A 85 24.88 -0.95 21.20
N THR A 86 23.64 -1.08 20.73
CA THR A 86 22.99 -2.40 20.55
C THR A 86 23.00 -2.89 19.10
N GLY A 87 23.23 -2.01 18.12
CA GLY A 87 23.10 -2.32 16.70
C GLY A 87 21.66 -2.59 16.26
N THR A 88 20.68 -2.21 17.07
CA THR A 88 19.25 -2.41 16.80
C THR A 88 18.66 -1.23 16.06
N ILE A 89 17.76 -1.50 15.12
CA ILE A 89 17.03 -0.48 14.37
C ILE A 89 15.92 0.08 15.27
N THR A 90 16.11 1.30 15.77
CA THR A 90 15.15 1.98 16.66
C THR A 90 14.03 2.66 15.87
N GLU A 91 14.35 3.15 14.67
CA GLU A 91 13.41 3.85 13.81
C GLU A 91 13.64 3.45 12.35
N SER A 92 12.56 3.31 11.62
CA SER A 92 12.59 3.06 10.18
C SER A 92 11.49 3.87 9.51
N VAL A 93 11.85 4.60 8.45
CA VAL A 93 10.90 5.42 7.69
C VAL A 93 11.12 5.25 6.20
N PHE A 94 10.09 5.57 5.42
CA PHE A 94 10.21 5.52 3.96
C PHE A 94 9.51 6.69 3.26
N LYS A 95 9.95 6.93 2.04
CA LYS A 95 9.24 7.69 1.01
C LYS A 95 9.34 6.92 -0.30
N THR A 96 8.19 6.64 -0.90
CA THR A 96 8.12 5.89 -2.16
C THR A 96 7.31 6.67 -3.17
N PHE A 97 7.84 6.74 -4.38
CA PHE A 97 7.12 7.16 -5.56
C PHE A 97 6.93 5.94 -6.44
N GLY A 98 5.67 5.54 -6.67
CA GLY A 98 5.39 4.32 -7.41
C GLY A 98 3.96 3.81 -7.26
N CYS A 99 3.74 2.57 -7.66
CA CYS A 99 2.42 1.94 -7.61
C CYS A 99 2.00 1.57 -6.17
N GLY A 100 0.72 1.28 -5.96
CA GLY A 100 0.20 0.89 -4.64
C GLY A 100 0.92 -0.31 -4.01
N SER A 101 1.37 -1.28 -4.82
CA SER A 101 2.17 -2.41 -4.33
C SER A 101 3.57 -1.97 -3.84
N ALA A 102 4.18 -0.96 -4.47
CA ALA A 102 5.47 -0.42 -4.00
C ALA A 102 5.31 0.32 -2.66
N ILE A 103 4.25 1.10 -2.50
CA ILE A 103 3.92 1.77 -1.23
C ILE A 103 3.66 0.73 -0.15
N ALA A 104 2.84 -0.29 -0.42
CA ALA A 104 2.54 -1.35 0.53
C ALA A 104 3.78 -2.15 0.94
N SER A 105 4.66 -2.50 -0.03
CA SER A 105 5.91 -3.20 0.25
C SER A 105 6.86 -2.36 1.11
N SER A 106 6.93 -1.05 0.88
CA SER A 106 7.73 -0.13 1.69
C SER A 106 7.20 -0.03 3.12
N SER A 107 5.89 0.13 3.27
CA SER A 107 5.21 0.22 4.56
C SER A 107 5.45 -1.04 5.39
N LEU A 108 5.20 -2.22 4.84
CA LEU A 108 5.42 -3.51 5.50
C LEU A 108 6.91 -3.71 5.87
N ALA A 109 7.82 -3.41 4.95
CA ALA A 109 9.25 -3.54 5.18
C ALA A 109 9.70 -2.73 6.39
N THR A 110 9.23 -1.48 6.54
CA THR A 110 9.59 -0.63 7.69
C THR A 110 9.04 -1.16 9.01
N GLU A 111 7.86 -1.78 9.02
CA GLU A 111 7.34 -2.44 10.23
C GLU A 111 8.21 -3.64 10.62
N TRP A 112 8.57 -4.46 9.65
CA TRP A 112 9.31 -5.69 9.90
C TRP A 112 10.74 -5.48 10.39
N ILE A 113 11.41 -4.41 9.95
CA ILE A 113 12.80 -4.15 10.35
C ILE A 113 12.92 -3.39 11.67
N LYS A 114 11.88 -2.70 12.09
CA LYS A 114 11.89 -1.94 13.35
C LYS A 114 12.03 -2.87 14.55
N GLY A 115 12.96 -2.56 15.43
CA GLY A 115 13.30 -3.37 16.61
C GLY A 115 14.22 -4.56 16.32
N LYS A 116 14.63 -4.78 15.06
CA LYS A 116 15.54 -5.86 14.68
C LYS A 116 16.99 -5.39 14.60
N GLY A 117 17.92 -6.33 14.83
CA GLY A 117 19.33 -6.10 14.52
C GLY A 117 19.61 -6.03 13.02
N LEU A 118 20.70 -5.34 12.65
CA LEU A 118 21.06 -5.15 11.22
C LEU A 118 21.21 -6.46 10.45
N ALA A 119 21.72 -7.54 11.10
CA ALA A 119 21.87 -8.84 10.45
C ALA A 119 20.51 -9.49 10.16
N GLU A 120 19.60 -9.43 11.12
CA GLU A 120 18.25 -9.97 11.00
C GLU A 120 17.45 -9.18 9.95
N ALA A 121 17.48 -7.87 10.00
CA ALA A 121 16.82 -7.01 9.00
C ALA A 121 17.34 -7.31 7.58
N GLY A 122 18.65 -7.52 7.42
CA GLY A 122 19.27 -7.89 6.14
C GLY A 122 18.93 -9.29 5.63
N SER A 123 18.38 -10.17 6.48
CA SER A 123 17.96 -11.52 6.10
C SER A 123 16.56 -11.57 5.47
N ILE A 124 15.77 -10.51 5.59
CA ILE A 124 14.43 -10.41 5.02
C ILE A 124 14.53 -10.50 3.49
N LYS A 125 13.71 -11.37 2.91
CA LYS A 125 13.69 -11.62 1.47
C LYS A 125 12.45 -11.04 0.82
N ASN A 126 12.60 -10.65 -0.45
CA ASN A 126 11.49 -10.17 -1.27
C ASN A 126 10.32 -11.14 -1.32
N ARG A 127 10.59 -12.46 -1.34
CA ARG A 127 9.56 -13.50 -1.35
C ARG A 127 8.68 -13.47 -0.09
N ASP A 128 9.25 -13.13 1.06
CA ASP A 128 8.53 -13.10 2.33
C ASP A 128 7.58 -11.89 2.35
N ILE A 129 8.06 -10.73 1.88
CA ILE A 129 7.25 -9.53 1.67
C ILE A 129 6.13 -9.78 0.66
N ALA A 130 6.47 -10.42 -0.48
CA ALA A 130 5.51 -10.75 -1.52
C ALA A 130 4.44 -11.74 -1.05
N ALA A 131 4.83 -12.73 -0.24
CA ALA A 131 3.92 -13.72 0.32
C ALA A 131 2.93 -13.09 1.31
N GLU A 132 3.40 -12.23 2.22
CA GLU A 132 2.57 -11.53 3.19
C GLU A 132 1.53 -10.62 2.51
N LEU A 133 1.97 -9.85 1.53
CA LEU A 133 1.10 -8.97 0.75
C LEU A 133 0.30 -9.72 -0.33
N ARG A 134 0.55 -11.01 -0.53
CA ARG A 134 -0.03 -11.81 -1.62
C ARG A 134 0.08 -11.10 -2.98
N LEU A 135 1.29 -10.63 -3.28
CA LEU A 135 1.54 -9.92 -4.52
C LEU A 135 1.44 -10.85 -5.72
N PRO A 136 0.76 -10.44 -6.80
CA PRO A 136 0.75 -11.21 -8.04
C PRO A 136 2.16 -11.22 -8.67
N PRO A 137 2.52 -12.22 -9.49
CA PRO A 137 3.85 -12.36 -10.09
C PRO A 137 4.35 -11.11 -10.81
N VAL A 138 3.45 -10.37 -11.46
CA VAL A 138 3.77 -9.12 -12.18
C VAL A 138 4.16 -7.95 -11.25
N LYS A 139 3.98 -8.10 -9.94
CA LYS A 139 4.30 -7.07 -8.92
C LYS A 139 5.46 -7.47 -7.99
N LEU A 140 6.13 -8.58 -8.24
CA LEU A 140 7.25 -9.04 -7.42
C LEU A 140 8.43 -8.04 -7.40
N HIS A 141 8.59 -7.23 -8.45
CA HIS A 141 9.60 -6.16 -8.47
C HIS A 141 9.41 -5.14 -7.33
N CYS A 142 8.17 -4.91 -6.86
CA CYS A 142 7.93 -4.00 -5.73
C CYS A 142 8.50 -4.55 -4.42
N SER A 143 8.40 -5.87 -4.18
CA SER A 143 9.02 -6.51 -3.02
C SER A 143 10.55 -6.59 -3.14
N MET A 144 11.08 -6.74 -4.37
CA MET A 144 12.53 -6.68 -4.63
C MET A 144 13.10 -5.31 -4.28
N LEU A 145 12.41 -4.22 -4.67
CA LEU A 145 12.79 -2.86 -4.29
C LEU A 145 12.89 -2.70 -2.77
N ALA A 146 11.95 -3.27 -2.00
CA ALA A 146 11.97 -3.18 -0.54
C ALA A 146 13.19 -3.93 0.04
N GLU A 147 13.50 -5.16 -0.44
CA GLU A 147 14.70 -5.89 -0.04
C GLU A 147 15.97 -5.11 -0.35
N ASP A 148 16.08 -4.57 -1.56
CA ASP A 148 17.25 -3.82 -1.99
C ASP A 148 17.41 -2.50 -1.20
N ALA A 149 16.30 -1.82 -0.87
CA ALA A 149 16.33 -0.62 -0.05
C ALA A 149 16.82 -0.89 1.38
N ILE A 150 16.38 -2.00 1.99
CA ILE A 150 16.87 -2.44 3.30
C ILE A 150 18.38 -2.69 3.24
N ARG A 151 18.85 -3.45 2.26
CA ARG A 151 20.28 -3.75 2.09
C ARG A 151 21.12 -2.51 1.86
N ALA A 152 20.64 -1.57 1.03
CA ALA A 152 21.30 -0.32 0.75
C ALA A 152 21.39 0.56 2.02
N ALA A 153 20.33 0.66 2.81
CA ALA A 153 20.32 1.41 4.06
C ALA A 153 21.30 0.82 5.09
N ILE A 154 21.33 -0.52 5.22
CA ILE A 154 22.29 -1.21 6.10
C ILE A 154 23.72 -0.96 5.66
N LYS A 155 23.99 -1.00 4.37
CA LYS A 155 25.33 -0.71 3.82
C LYS A 155 25.77 0.72 4.11
N ASP A 156 24.88 1.69 3.94
CA ASP A 156 25.15 3.11 4.17
C ASP A 156 25.47 3.39 5.64
N VAL A 157 24.67 2.89 6.60
CA VAL A 157 24.94 3.13 8.02
C VAL A 157 26.24 2.47 8.48
N LYS A 158 26.54 1.24 8.02
CA LYS A 158 27.81 0.59 8.34
C LYS A 158 29.00 1.36 7.80
N GLY A 159 28.89 1.89 6.57
CA GLY A 159 29.94 2.73 5.97
C GLY A 159 30.18 4.02 6.76
N LYS A 160 29.13 4.71 7.17
CA LYS A 160 29.22 5.93 7.97
C LYS A 160 29.82 5.68 9.36
N GLN A 161 29.39 4.63 10.03
CA GLN A 161 29.92 4.26 11.35
C GLN A 161 31.41 3.86 11.27
N ALA A 162 31.81 3.13 10.23
CA ALA A 162 33.21 2.79 10.00
C ALA A 162 34.08 4.02 9.76
N ALA A 163 33.61 4.94 8.90
CA ALA A 163 34.32 6.20 8.63
C ALA A 163 34.42 7.10 9.87
N ALA A 164 33.37 7.17 10.68
CA ALA A 164 33.39 7.90 11.94
C ALA A 164 34.38 7.31 12.95
N ALA A 165 34.44 5.98 13.07
CA ALA A 165 35.38 5.30 13.95
C ALA A 165 36.85 5.50 13.51
N GLU A 166 37.12 5.59 12.22
CA GLU A 166 38.46 5.85 11.69
C GLU A 166 38.88 7.29 11.93
N SER A 167 37.99 8.26 11.76
CA SER A 167 38.30 9.68 12.03
C SER A 167 38.64 9.94 13.50
N VAL A 168 38.03 9.23 14.45
CA VAL A 168 38.36 9.32 15.88
C VAL A 168 39.75 8.77 16.17
N LYS A 169 40.16 7.70 15.52
CA LYS A 169 41.52 7.12 15.69
C LYS A 169 42.62 8.04 15.18
N VAL A 170 42.39 8.73 14.07
CA VAL A 170 43.39 9.65 13.47
C VAL A 170 43.54 10.93 14.29
N GLY A 171 42.49 11.41 14.96
CA GLY A 171 42.53 12.59 15.81
C GLY A 171 43.13 12.34 17.21
N ALA A 172 43.37 11.08 17.61
CA ALA A 172 43.95 10.70 18.90
C ALA A 172 45.42 10.32 18.85
N ALA A 173 46.09 10.43 17.70
CA ALA A 173 47.52 10.20 17.47
C ALA A 173 48.25 11.52 17.27
#